data_ef338fb809a68c4e37619a91a1edd74b
#
_entry.id   ef338fb809a68c4e37619a91a1edd74b
#
_cell.length_a   1.000
_cell.length_b   1.000
_cell.length_c   1.000
_cell.angle_alpha   90.00
_cell.angle_beta   90.00
_cell.angle_gamma   90.00
#
_symmetry.space_group_name_H-M   'P 1'
#
loop_
_entity.id
_entity.type
_entity.pdbx_description
1 polymer ?
#
loop_
_entity_poly.entity_id
_entity_poly.type
_entity_poly.pdbx_seq_one_letter_code
_entity_poly.pdbx_strand_id
1 'polypeptide(L)'
;MSTSVRVGTESTATLGGRRETLISRIARQTGRMGLLFPAVALMAVFLVGPIAYSVYGSLTNAALSGYKAANPEFVGLENYVELLTSNGFWKAVLLTVIFVFASAVVGQNILGLALAMLMRKAPKILSTLVGGVVVIAWVMPEIVAAFALYAFFSTDGTLNVLLSYIGLGGTTWLLTFPMFSVIMANIWRGTAFSMMVYSAALAEVPPEIQEAAKVDGARGSQRFFFVTLPMIKGSISTNLLLTTLQTLGVFTLLWVMTGGGPGTQSTTLPVMAYQEAFKNSLIGYGTAIATVTIVLGALFAMVYIRALKPEVD
;
A
#
# COMPACT_ATOMS: atom_id res chain seq x y z
N MET A 1 -47.27 -68.29 39.34
CA MET A 1 -47.22 -66.83 39.06
C MET A 1 -46.10 -66.59 38.07
N SER A 2 -46.47 -66.25 36.86
CA SER A 2 -45.65 -66.24 35.68
C SER A 2 -45.08 -64.84 35.49
N THR A 3 -43.77 -64.66 35.43
CA THR A 3 -43.12 -63.42 35.11
C THR A 3 -42.48 -63.58 33.73
N SER A 4 -43.08 -62.97 32.72
CA SER A 4 -42.58 -62.91 31.33
C SER A 4 -41.50 -61.81 31.19
N VAL A 5 -40.29 -62.27 30.86
CA VAL A 5 -39.18 -61.36 30.47
C VAL A 5 -39.35 -60.99 28.97
N ARG A 6 -39.53 -59.76 28.68
CA ARG A 6 -39.47 -59.19 27.29
C ARG A 6 -38.02 -58.96 26.90
N VAL A 7 -37.55 -59.68 25.93
CA VAL A 7 -36.30 -59.40 25.24
C VAL A 7 -36.48 -58.24 24.31
N GLY A 8 -35.72 -57.18 24.58
CA GLY A 8 -35.65 -55.98 23.68
C GLY A 8 -34.79 -56.32 22.47
N THR A 9 -35.35 -56.14 21.29
CA THR A 9 -34.64 -56.21 20.02
C THR A 9 -33.78 -54.94 19.85
N GLU A 10 -32.47 -55.12 19.91
CA GLU A 10 -31.50 -54.07 19.52
C GLU A 10 -31.62 -53.78 18.03
N SER A 11 -32.03 -52.57 17.75
CA SER A 11 -32.01 -52.00 16.41
C SER A 11 -30.56 -51.67 16.03
N THR A 12 -29.96 -52.46 15.17
CA THR A 12 -28.69 -52.18 14.53
C THR A 12 -28.87 -51.02 13.55
N ALA A 13 -28.59 -49.81 14.02
CA ALA A 13 -28.45 -48.63 13.16
C ALA A 13 -27.21 -48.84 12.28
N THR A 14 -27.39 -49.25 11.04
CA THR A 14 -26.38 -49.28 10.02
C THR A 14 -25.91 -47.88 9.72
N LEU A 15 -24.73 -47.49 10.22
CA LEU A 15 -23.96 -46.34 9.83
C LEU A 15 -23.51 -46.50 8.36
N GLY A 16 -24.43 -46.23 7.45
CA GLY A 16 -24.15 -46.09 6.04
C GLY A 16 -23.33 -44.83 5.77
N GLY A 17 -22.06 -44.84 6.12
CA GLY A 17 -21.11 -43.85 5.68
C GLY A 17 -21.03 -43.88 4.15
N ARG A 18 -21.75 -42.96 3.51
CA ARG A 18 -21.69 -42.75 2.06
C ARG A 18 -20.26 -42.42 1.70
N ARG A 19 -19.47 -43.40 1.24
CA ARG A 19 -18.16 -43.16 0.65
C ARG A 19 -18.37 -42.23 -0.53
N GLU A 20 -18.07 -40.93 -0.33
CA GLU A 20 -18.03 -39.99 -1.43
C GLU A 20 -17.03 -40.52 -2.45
N THR A 21 -17.53 -40.91 -3.62
CA THR A 21 -16.67 -41.37 -4.70
C THR A 21 -15.78 -40.24 -5.16
N LEU A 22 -14.53 -40.55 -5.54
CA LEU A 22 -13.56 -39.56 -6.07
C LEU A 22 -14.20 -38.68 -7.16
N ILE A 23 -15.12 -39.27 -7.95
CA ILE A 23 -15.87 -38.55 -9.00
C ILE A 23 -16.79 -37.46 -8.43
N SER A 24 -17.47 -37.70 -7.28
CA SER A 24 -18.35 -36.70 -6.67
C SER A 24 -17.54 -35.56 -6.01
N ARG A 25 -16.34 -35.85 -5.51
CA ARG A 25 -15.41 -34.80 -5.03
C ARG A 25 -14.87 -33.95 -6.18
N ILE A 26 -14.47 -34.59 -7.29
CA ILE A 26 -14.00 -33.89 -8.50
C ILE A 26 -15.15 -33.04 -9.09
N ALA A 27 -16.35 -33.58 -9.25
CA ALA A 27 -17.51 -32.85 -9.77
C ALA A 27 -17.90 -31.64 -8.87
N ARG A 28 -17.81 -31.76 -7.56
CA ARG A 28 -18.04 -30.68 -6.61
C ARG A 28 -16.95 -29.60 -6.66
N GLN A 29 -15.72 -30.02 -6.91
CA GLN A 29 -14.56 -29.11 -7.07
C GLN A 29 -14.65 -28.40 -8.42
N THR A 30 -15.00 -29.07 -9.51
CA THR A 30 -15.18 -28.49 -10.85
C THR A 30 -16.38 -27.53 -10.88
N GLY A 31 -17.48 -27.85 -10.20
CA GLY A 31 -18.62 -26.93 -10.07
C GLY A 31 -18.28 -25.64 -9.30
N ARG A 32 -17.44 -25.73 -8.26
CA ARG A 32 -16.92 -24.55 -7.52
C ARG A 32 -15.93 -23.72 -8.35
N MET A 33 -15.09 -24.38 -9.16
CA MET A 33 -14.19 -23.70 -10.08
C MET A 33 -14.95 -22.97 -11.19
N GLY A 34 -16.07 -23.52 -11.67
CA GLY A 34 -16.94 -22.86 -12.65
C GLY A 34 -17.52 -21.53 -12.15
N LEU A 35 -17.85 -21.44 -10.85
CA LEU A 35 -18.33 -20.19 -10.24
C LEU A 35 -17.23 -19.12 -10.12
N LEU A 36 -15.96 -19.53 -10.04
CA LEU A 36 -14.82 -18.60 -9.98
C LEU A 36 -14.34 -18.17 -11.38
N PHE A 37 -14.74 -18.90 -12.44
CA PHE A 37 -14.27 -18.66 -13.80
C PHE A 37 -14.47 -17.20 -14.27
N PRO A 38 -15.64 -16.54 -14.08
CA PRO A 38 -15.79 -15.16 -14.50
C PRO A 38 -14.83 -14.21 -13.79
N ALA A 39 -14.63 -14.40 -12.49
CA ALA A 39 -13.70 -13.56 -11.71
C ALA A 39 -12.25 -13.78 -12.15
N VAL A 40 -11.83 -15.03 -12.35
CA VAL A 40 -10.48 -15.36 -12.83
C VAL A 40 -10.25 -14.84 -14.24
N ALA A 41 -11.26 -14.97 -15.12
CA ALA A 41 -11.19 -14.44 -16.50
C ALA A 41 -11.04 -12.92 -16.51
N LEU A 42 -11.81 -12.19 -15.69
CA LEU A 42 -11.69 -10.75 -15.55
C LEU A 42 -10.30 -10.36 -15.01
N MET A 43 -9.80 -11.04 -13.99
CA MET A 43 -8.45 -10.81 -13.47
C MET A 43 -7.38 -11.10 -14.52
N ALA A 44 -7.50 -12.17 -15.29
CA ALA A 44 -6.55 -12.50 -16.36
C ALA A 44 -6.52 -11.42 -17.46
N VAL A 45 -7.68 -10.95 -17.88
CA VAL A 45 -7.77 -9.93 -18.95
C VAL A 45 -7.34 -8.55 -18.45
N PHE A 46 -7.86 -8.09 -17.30
CA PHE A 46 -7.70 -6.70 -16.88
C PHE A 46 -6.50 -6.47 -15.93
N LEU A 47 -5.95 -7.51 -15.30
CA LEU A 47 -4.78 -7.39 -14.45
C LEU A 47 -3.54 -8.00 -15.12
N VAL A 48 -3.60 -9.29 -15.48
CA VAL A 48 -2.43 -9.99 -16.03
C VAL A 48 -2.13 -9.51 -17.45
N GLY A 49 -3.14 -9.23 -18.27
CA GLY A 49 -2.98 -8.75 -19.65
C GLY A 49 -2.12 -7.48 -19.74
N PRO A 50 -2.48 -6.37 -19.08
CA PRO A 50 -1.68 -5.14 -19.11
C PRO A 50 -0.27 -5.32 -18.54
N ILE A 51 -0.09 -6.15 -17.50
CA ILE A 51 1.26 -6.46 -16.95
C ILE A 51 2.09 -7.21 -18.00
N ALA A 52 1.53 -8.24 -18.61
CA ALA A 52 2.23 -9.01 -19.66
C ALA A 52 2.57 -8.12 -20.88
N TYR A 53 1.64 -7.24 -21.27
CA TYR A 53 1.88 -6.27 -22.34
C TYR A 53 3.00 -5.26 -21.96
N SER A 54 3.03 -4.77 -20.72
CA SER A 54 4.11 -3.90 -20.24
C SER A 54 5.46 -4.61 -20.26
N VAL A 55 5.51 -5.87 -19.78
CA VAL A 55 6.74 -6.69 -19.83
C VAL A 55 7.18 -6.95 -21.27
N TYR A 56 6.25 -7.27 -22.18
CA TYR A 56 6.58 -7.39 -23.61
C TYR A 56 7.09 -6.06 -24.18
N GLY A 57 6.40 -4.95 -23.91
CA GLY A 57 6.80 -3.62 -24.34
C GLY A 57 8.22 -3.25 -23.88
N SER A 58 8.60 -3.66 -22.68
CA SER A 58 9.94 -3.41 -22.13
C SER A 58 11.07 -4.10 -22.88
N LEU A 59 10.76 -5.12 -23.67
CA LEU A 59 11.71 -5.86 -24.51
C LEU A 59 11.74 -5.35 -25.96
N THR A 60 11.09 -4.22 -26.24
CA THR A 60 10.99 -3.61 -27.57
C THR A 60 11.56 -2.20 -27.56
N ASN A 61 11.91 -1.69 -28.75
CA ASN A 61 12.29 -0.30 -28.96
C ASN A 61 11.09 0.59 -29.32
N ALA A 62 9.87 0.22 -28.88
CA ALA A 62 8.64 0.96 -29.16
C ALA A 62 8.74 2.43 -28.75
N ALA A 63 8.18 3.31 -29.60
CA ALA A 63 8.16 4.76 -29.37
C ALA A 63 6.76 5.31 -29.64
N LEU A 64 6.47 6.57 -29.21
CA LEU A 64 5.20 7.26 -29.50
C LEU A 64 5.16 7.86 -30.87
N SER A 65 6.32 8.16 -31.47
CA SER A 65 6.42 8.85 -32.77
C SER A 65 7.61 8.35 -33.56
N GLY A 66 7.62 8.66 -34.88
CA GLY A 66 8.69 8.30 -35.79
C GLY A 66 8.64 6.85 -36.28
N TYR A 67 9.73 6.39 -36.88
CA TYR A 67 9.83 5.06 -37.48
C TYR A 67 9.57 3.91 -36.51
N LYS A 68 10.12 4.01 -35.29
CA LYS A 68 9.98 3.00 -34.23
C LYS A 68 8.53 2.90 -33.67
N ALA A 69 7.70 3.92 -33.89
CA ALA A 69 6.27 3.84 -33.51
C ALA A 69 5.50 2.96 -34.47
N ALA A 70 5.81 3.06 -35.78
CA ALA A 70 5.18 2.25 -36.82
C ALA A 70 5.76 0.83 -36.90
N ASN A 71 7.05 0.68 -36.59
CA ASN A 71 7.80 -0.58 -36.72
C ASN A 71 8.58 -0.86 -35.42
N PRO A 72 7.90 -1.25 -34.32
CA PRO A 72 8.60 -1.63 -33.10
C PRO A 72 9.29 -2.97 -33.30
N GLU A 73 10.57 -3.01 -32.93
CA GLU A 73 11.43 -4.20 -33.02
C GLU A 73 11.67 -4.79 -31.63
N PHE A 74 11.84 -6.09 -31.58
CA PHE A 74 12.23 -6.78 -30.36
C PHE A 74 13.72 -6.61 -30.13
N VAL A 75 14.11 -5.93 -29.05
CA VAL A 75 15.51 -5.63 -28.68
C VAL A 75 16.00 -6.44 -27.45
N GLY A 76 15.16 -7.34 -26.96
CA GLY A 76 15.51 -8.17 -25.80
C GLY A 76 15.77 -7.33 -24.54
N LEU A 77 16.94 -7.51 -23.93
CA LEU A 77 17.30 -6.85 -22.67
C LEU A 77 18.05 -5.51 -22.83
N GLU A 78 18.12 -4.94 -24.03
CA GLU A 78 18.88 -3.71 -24.31
C GLU A 78 18.41 -2.54 -23.43
N ASN A 79 17.10 -2.33 -23.31
CA ASN A 79 16.52 -1.32 -22.42
C ASN A 79 16.97 -1.48 -20.95
N TYR A 80 17.10 -2.71 -20.47
CA TYR A 80 17.55 -2.99 -19.10
C TYR A 80 19.04 -2.75 -18.91
N VAL A 81 19.86 -3.06 -19.92
CA VAL A 81 21.30 -2.76 -19.89
C VAL A 81 21.51 -1.25 -19.85
N GLU A 82 20.84 -0.50 -20.73
CA GLU A 82 20.87 0.96 -20.72
C GLU A 82 20.41 1.54 -19.39
N LEU A 83 19.30 1.03 -18.84
CA LEU A 83 18.75 1.43 -17.56
C LEU A 83 19.75 1.24 -16.41
N LEU A 84 20.34 0.07 -16.29
CA LEU A 84 21.27 -0.28 -15.20
C LEU A 84 22.60 0.48 -15.29
N THR A 85 22.99 0.97 -16.46
CA THR A 85 24.17 1.81 -16.68
C THR A 85 23.88 3.29 -16.47
N SER A 86 22.60 3.70 -16.38
CA SER A 86 22.19 5.09 -16.21
C SER A 86 22.31 5.56 -14.76
N ASN A 87 23.09 6.63 -14.52
CA ASN A 87 23.13 7.29 -13.21
C ASN A 87 21.77 7.90 -12.82
N GLY A 88 20.97 8.35 -13.80
CA GLY A 88 19.63 8.88 -13.60
C GLY A 88 18.68 7.85 -12.99
N PHE A 89 18.78 6.61 -13.46
CA PHE A 89 17.99 5.50 -12.94
C PHE A 89 18.31 5.20 -11.46
N TRP A 90 19.59 5.05 -11.12
CA TRP A 90 19.97 4.78 -9.72
C TRP A 90 19.59 5.89 -8.77
N LYS A 91 19.64 7.15 -9.24
CA LYS A 91 19.13 8.29 -8.49
C LYS A 91 17.61 8.18 -8.29
N ALA A 92 16.83 7.82 -9.32
CA ALA A 92 15.41 7.62 -9.21
C ALA A 92 15.04 6.46 -8.26
N VAL A 93 15.80 5.35 -8.28
CA VAL A 93 15.66 4.25 -7.31
C VAL A 93 15.88 4.76 -5.88
N LEU A 94 16.99 5.47 -5.64
CA LEU A 94 17.28 6.03 -4.31
C LEU A 94 16.17 6.97 -3.83
N LEU A 95 15.72 7.89 -4.68
CA LEU A 95 14.64 8.82 -4.36
C LEU A 95 13.31 8.11 -4.11
N THR A 96 13.03 7.02 -4.84
CA THR A 96 11.85 6.18 -4.59
C THR A 96 11.94 5.51 -3.22
N VAL A 97 13.09 4.93 -2.88
CA VAL A 97 13.30 4.31 -1.56
C VAL A 97 13.17 5.34 -0.44
N ILE A 98 13.78 6.52 -0.58
CA ILE A 98 13.66 7.62 0.40
C ILE A 98 12.20 8.05 0.54
N PHE A 99 11.49 8.25 -0.57
CA PHE A 99 10.09 8.66 -0.58
C PHE A 99 9.20 7.62 0.12
N VAL A 100 9.33 6.34 -0.23
CA VAL A 100 8.56 5.25 0.37
C VAL A 100 8.89 5.10 1.86
N PHE A 101 10.17 5.05 2.22
CA PHE A 101 10.58 4.86 3.61
C PHE A 101 10.14 6.02 4.50
N ALA A 102 10.46 7.26 4.11
CA ALA A 102 10.15 8.43 4.92
C ALA A 102 8.64 8.68 5.03
N SER A 103 7.88 8.51 3.93
CA SER A 103 6.44 8.79 3.96
C SER A 103 5.63 7.60 4.43
N ALA A 104 5.74 6.42 3.80
CA ALA A 104 4.89 5.27 4.12
C ALA A 104 5.36 4.56 5.39
N VAL A 105 6.63 4.11 5.44
CA VAL A 105 7.10 3.28 6.55
C VAL A 105 7.16 4.08 7.86
N VAL A 106 7.65 5.31 7.82
CA VAL A 106 7.83 6.14 9.03
C VAL A 106 6.63 7.06 9.24
N GLY A 107 6.41 8.02 8.34
CA GLY A 107 5.49 9.13 8.57
C GLY A 107 4.04 8.70 8.75
N GLN A 108 3.48 7.99 7.77
CA GLN A 108 2.07 7.56 7.79
C GLN A 108 1.79 6.59 8.94
N ASN A 109 2.71 5.67 9.24
CA ASN A 109 2.51 4.69 10.29
C ASN A 109 2.61 5.32 11.68
N ILE A 110 3.61 6.18 11.94
CA ILE A 110 3.76 6.85 13.24
C ILE A 110 2.60 7.80 13.50
N LEU A 111 2.27 8.67 12.53
CA LEU A 111 1.18 9.62 12.70
C LEU A 111 -0.20 8.92 12.76
N GLY A 112 -0.41 7.89 11.93
CA GLY A 112 -1.64 7.10 11.96
C GLY A 112 -1.87 6.42 13.31
N LEU A 113 -0.84 5.77 13.87
CA LEU A 113 -0.91 5.15 15.17
C LEU A 113 -1.10 6.20 16.29
N ALA A 114 -0.37 7.31 16.22
CA ALA A 114 -0.51 8.40 17.20
C ALA A 114 -1.94 8.98 17.18
N LEU A 115 -2.51 9.26 16.01
CA LEU A 115 -3.88 9.73 15.87
C LEU A 115 -4.89 8.70 16.39
N ALA A 116 -4.75 7.43 16.03
CA ALA A 116 -5.63 6.37 16.53
C ALA A 116 -5.63 6.28 18.05
N MET A 117 -4.45 6.39 18.68
CA MET A 117 -4.32 6.41 20.13
C MET A 117 -4.91 7.66 20.79
N LEU A 118 -4.72 8.84 20.20
CA LEU A 118 -5.31 10.09 20.68
C LEU A 118 -6.83 10.06 20.58
N MET A 119 -7.36 9.60 19.46
CA MET A 119 -8.81 9.50 19.24
C MET A 119 -9.50 8.52 20.20
N ARG A 120 -8.82 7.42 20.58
CA ARG A 120 -9.35 6.47 21.58
C ARG A 120 -9.54 7.13 22.95
N LYS A 121 -8.75 8.15 23.30
CA LYS A 121 -8.80 8.88 24.58
C LYS A 121 -9.63 10.17 24.50
N ALA A 122 -9.90 10.67 23.31
CA ALA A 122 -10.59 11.93 23.10
C ALA A 122 -12.09 11.81 23.40
N PRO A 123 -12.76 12.90 23.79
CA PRO A 123 -14.23 12.96 23.85
C PRO A 123 -14.84 12.56 22.49
N LYS A 124 -15.97 11.86 22.51
CA LYS A 124 -16.63 11.31 21.31
C LYS A 124 -16.83 12.35 20.20
N ILE A 125 -17.24 13.57 20.56
CA ILE A 125 -17.44 14.66 19.58
C ILE A 125 -16.13 15.01 18.88
N LEU A 126 -15.04 15.20 19.63
CA LEU A 126 -13.74 15.55 19.06
C LEU A 126 -13.18 14.40 18.20
N SER A 127 -13.30 13.16 18.66
CA SER A 127 -12.90 11.97 17.90
C SER A 127 -13.68 11.86 16.58
N THR A 128 -14.99 12.11 16.59
CA THR A 128 -15.82 12.07 15.37
C THR A 128 -15.45 13.19 14.41
N LEU A 129 -15.24 14.41 14.88
CA LEU A 129 -14.86 15.54 14.01
C LEU A 129 -13.49 15.36 13.40
N VAL A 130 -12.47 15.06 14.21
CA VAL A 130 -11.10 14.85 13.71
C VAL A 130 -11.06 13.64 12.78
N GLY A 131 -11.69 12.52 13.16
CA GLY A 131 -11.77 11.34 12.32
C GLY A 131 -12.45 11.63 10.98
N GLY A 132 -13.54 12.39 11.00
CA GLY A 132 -14.23 12.80 9.77
C GLY A 132 -13.36 13.63 8.86
N VAL A 133 -12.68 14.65 9.38
CA VAL A 133 -11.74 15.49 8.58
C VAL A 133 -10.61 14.66 7.97
N VAL A 134 -10.01 13.77 8.76
CA VAL A 134 -8.92 12.90 8.30
C VAL A 134 -9.41 11.94 7.21
N VAL A 135 -10.60 11.36 7.34
CA VAL A 135 -11.19 10.48 6.32
C VAL A 135 -11.54 11.26 5.05
N ILE A 136 -12.09 12.47 5.16
CA ILE A 136 -12.35 13.33 3.99
C ILE A 136 -11.07 13.59 3.21
N ALA A 137 -9.97 13.88 3.88
CA ALA A 137 -8.67 14.09 3.24
C ALA A 137 -8.19 12.84 2.45
N TRP A 138 -8.49 11.64 2.94
CA TRP A 138 -8.12 10.39 2.26
C TRP A 138 -9.02 10.05 1.07
N VAL A 139 -10.33 10.31 1.20
CA VAL A 139 -11.31 10.05 0.12
C VAL A 139 -11.17 11.05 -1.03
N MET A 140 -10.54 12.22 -0.78
CA MET A 140 -10.34 13.25 -1.80
C MET A 140 -9.56 12.68 -3.00
N PRO A 141 -9.98 12.95 -4.26
CA PRO A 141 -9.24 12.57 -5.44
C PRO A 141 -7.79 13.05 -5.36
N GLU A 142 -6.84 12.18 -5.72
CA GLU A 142 -5.40 12.47 -5.56
C GLU A 142 -4.98 13.76 -6.25
N ILE A 143 -5.53 14.05 -7.43
CA ILE A 143 -5.23 15.25 -8.18
C ILE A 143 -5.69 16.54 -7.45
N VAL A 144 -6.84 16.49 -6.78
CA VAL A 144 -7.37 17.62 -5.99
C VAL A 144 -6.49 17.86 -4.77
N ALA A 145 -6.12 16.80 -4.06
CA ALA A 145 -5.18 16.87 -2.96
C ALA A 145 -3.82 17.43 -3.40
N ALA A 146 -3.33 17.00 -4.57
CA ALA A 146 -2.06 17.47 -5.12
C ALA A 146 -2.07 18.98 -5.44
N PHE A 147 -3.13 19.50 -6.05
CA PHE A 147 -3.27 20.93 -6.29
C PHE A 147 -3.42 21.74 -5.00
N ALA A 148 -4.18 21.24 -4.02
CA ALA A 148 -4.32 21.90 -2.73
C ALA A 148 -2.97 21.99 -2.00
N LEU A 149 -2.19 20.89 -2.02
CA LEU A 149 -0.86 20.84 -1.40
C LEU A 149 0.19 21.63 -2.21
N TYR A 150 0.08 21.67 -3.54
CA TYR A 150 0.86 22.59 -4.36
C TYR A 150 0.64 24.04 -3.92
N ALA A 151 -0.61 24.47 -3.80
CA ALA A 151 -0.96 25.80 -3.33
C ALA A 151 -0.47 26.07 -1.89
N PHE A 152 -0.57 25.06 -1.00
CA PHE A 152 -0.08 25.13 0.37
C PHE A 152 1.42 25.37 0.46
N PHE A 153 2.23 24.66 -0.37
CA PHE A 153 3.70 24.75 -0.40
C PHE A 153 4.25 25.79 -1.38
N SER A 154 3.39 26.52 -2.12
CA SER A 154 3.83 27.57 -3.04
C SER A 154 4.51 28.72 -2.30
N THR A 155 5.23 29.58 -3.04
CA THR A 155 5.96 30.71 -2.46
C THR A 155 5.04 31.66 -1.69
N ASP A 156 3.86 31.94 -2.25
CA ASP A 156 2.83 32.77 -1.60
C ASP A 156 1.77 31.91 -0.89
N GLY A 157 2.12 30.64 -0.61
CA GLY A 157 1.20 29.65 -0.06
C GLY A 157 1.00 29.77 1.44
N THR A 158 -0.03 29.05 1.90
CA THR A 158 -0.47 29.05 3.31
C THR A 158 0.66 28.73 4.29
N LEU A 159 1.58 27.81 3.94
CA LEU A 159 2.69 27.46 4.82
C LEU A 159 3.59 28.67 5.10
N ASN A 160 3.98 29.44 4.08
CA ASN A 160 4.81 30.62 4.28
C ASN A 160 4.09 31.73 5.03
N VAL A 161 2.78 31.90 4.82
CA VAL A 161 1.96 32.80 5.62
C VAL A 161 1.94 32.40 7.09
N LEU A 162 1.77 31.13 7.40
CA LEU A 162 1.79 30.63 8.79
C LEU A 162 3.18 30.83 9.43
N LEU A 163 4.26 30.58 8.68
CA LEU A 163 5.62 30.79 9.16
C LEU A 163 5.92 32.27 9.45
N SER A 164 5.39 33.18 8.65
CA SER A 164 5.57 34.63 8.87
C SER A 164 4.96 35.11 10.19
N TYR A 165 3.83 34.51 10.65
CA TYR A 165 3.23 34.87 11.94
C TYR A 165 4.11 34.54 13.15
N ILE A 166 5.03 33.59 13.00
CA ILE A 166 6.01 33.22 14.04
C ILE A 166 7.40 33.80 13.78
N GLY A 167 7.51 34.76 12.83
CA GLY A 167 8.76 35.46 12.54
C GLY A 167 9.75 34.64 11.68
N LEU A 168 9.34 33.52 11.09
CA LEU A 168 10.18 32.76 10.19
C LEU A 168 9.99 33.24 8.75
N GLY A 169 11.10 33.40 8.02
CA GLY A 169 11.09 33.76 6.60
C GLY A 169 10.48 32.67 5.75
N GLY A 170 9.75 33.07 4.70
CA GLY A 170 9.24 32.15 3.69
C GLY A 170 10.35 31.55 2.82
N THR A 171 10.10 30.37 2.25
CA THR A 171 11.00 29.74 1.29
C THR A 171 10.24 29.17 0.09
N THR A 172 10.95 28.89 -0.99
CA THR A 172 10.40 28.25 -2.19
C THR A 172 10.42 26.73 -2.01
N TRP A 173 9.53 26.21 -1.15
CA TRP A 173 9.50 24.79 -0.72
C TRP A 173 9.61 23.78 -1.87
N LEU A 174 8.84 24.00 -2.94
CA LEU A 174 8.78 23.10 -4.09
C LEU A 174 10.06 23.14 -4.96
N LEU A 175 10.87 24.20 -4.82
CA LEU A 175 12.13 24.34 -5.54
C LEU A 175 13.33 23.99 -4.66
N THR A 176 13.35 24.47 -3.42
CA THR A 176 14.47 24.27 -2.49
C THR A 176 14.46 22.89 -1.84
N PHE A 177 13.26 22.40 -1.47
CA PHE A 177 13.07 21.13 -0.77
C PHE A 177 11.98 20.27 -1.44
N PRO A 178 12.07 19.96 -2.76
CA PRO A 178 10.99 19.30 -3.50
C PRO A 178 10.64 17.93 -2.92
N MET A 179 11.64 17.08 -2.62
CA MET A 179 11.41 15.75 -2.07
C MET A 179 10.77 15.83 -0.68
N PHE A 180 11.19 16.75 0.18
CA PHE A 180 10.56 16.96 1.48
C PHE A 180 9.10 17.37 1.34
N SER A 181 8.78 18.30 0.46
CA SER A 181 7.41 18.78 0.22
C SER A 181 6.47 17.65 -0.22
N VAL A 182 6.92 16.80 -1.16
CA VAL A 182 6.10 15.64 -1.60
C VAL A 182 6.02 14.53 -0.55
N ILE A 183 7.04 14.33 0.27
CA ILE A 183 6.99 13.41 1.43
C ILE A 183 5.92 13.88 2.42
N MET A 184 5.95 15.16 2.81
CA MET A 184 4.96 15.73 3.73
C MET A 184 3.53 15.62 3.17
N ALA A 185 3.36 15.91 1.89
CA ALA A 185 2.09 15.77 1.20
C ALA A 185 1.57 14.31 1.22
N ASN A 186 2.43 13.35 0.95
CA ASN A 186 2.07 11.94 0.97
C ASN A 186 1.79 11.42 2.40
N ILE A 187 2.53 11.91 3.40
CA ILE A 187 2.25 11.62 4.81
C ILE A 187 0.86 12.14 5.18
N TRP A 188 0.57 13.41 4.87
CA TRP A 188 -0.74 14.01 5.18
C TRP A 188 -1.89 13.18 4.60
N ARG A 189 -1.80 12.80 3.33
CA ARG A 189 -2.84 12.02 2.65
C ARG A 189 -2.96 10.59 3.18
N GLY A 190 -1.83 9.89 3.33
CA GLY A 190 -1.83 8.46 3.67
C GLY A 190 -2.04 8.16 5.17
N THR A 191 -1.85 9.15 6.05
CA THR A 191 -2.02 8.99 7.50
C THR A 191 -3.42 8.52 7.89
N ALA A 192 -4.45 8.95 7.14
CA ALA A 192 -5.84 8.58 7.39
C ALA A 192 -6.08 7.07 7.29
N PHE A 193 -5.53 6.43 6.26
CA PHE A 193 -5.64 4.98 6.10
C PHE A 193 -5.00 4.24 7.27
N SER A 194 -3.77 4.62 7.63
CA SER A 194 -3.07 4.04 8.79
C SER A 194 -3.83 4.26 10.10
N MET A 195 -4.41 5.45 10.30
CA MET A 195 -5.22 5.75 11.47
C MET A 195 -6.46 4.83 11.55
N MET A 196 -7.16 4.59 10.44
CA MET A 196 -8.34 3.70 10.41
C MET A 196 -7.94 2.26 10.75
N VAL A 197 -6.88 1.74 10.13
CA VAL A 197 -6.39 0.38 10.39
C VAL A 197 -5.99 0.23 11.86
N TYR A 198 -5.24 1.19 12.41
CA TYR A 198 -4.83 1.11 13.81
C TYR A 198 -5.97 1.36 14.79
N SER A 199 -6.96 2.17 14.46
CA SER A 199 -8.16 2.34 15.29
C SER A 199 -8.95 1.03 15.41
N ALA A 200 -9.08 0.29 14.30
CA ALA A 200 -9.70 -1.03 14.32
C ALA A 200 -8.87 -2.03 15.15
N ALA A 201 -7.57 -2.13 14.89
CA ALA A 201 -6.69 -3.01 15.63
C ALA A 201 -6.65 -2.73 17.14
N LEU A 202 -6.64 -1.46 17.53
CA LEU A 202 -6.68 -1.06 18.94
C LEU A 202 -8.02 -1.38 19.61
N ALA A 203 -9.12 -1.40 18.85
CA ALA A 203 -10.44 -1.78 19.36
C ALA A 203 -10.55 -3.29 19.66
N GLU A 204 -9.76 -4.12 18.97
CA GLU A 204 -9.72 -5.57 19.19
C GLU A 204 -8.91 -5.98 20.43
N VAL A 205 -8.13 -5.05 21.02
CA VAL A 205 -7.34 -5.34 22.24
C VAL A 205 -8.28 -5.43 23.43
N PRO A 206 -8.40 -6.61 24.10
CA PRO A 206 -9.30 -6.81 25.23
C PRO A 206 -8.98 -5.84 26.39
N PRO A 207 -9.97 -5.14 26.96
CA PRO A 207 -9.75 -4.23 28.07
C PRO A 207 -9.20 -4.92 29.33
N GLU A 208 -9.55 -6.19 29.53
CA GLU A 208 -9.12 -6.99 30.68
C GLU A 208 -7.60 -7.15 30.75
N ILE A 209 -6.95 -7.33 29.58
CA ILE A 209 -5.48 -7.41 29.51
C ILE A 209 -4.84 -6.08 29.88
N GLN A 210 -5.45 -4.96 29.47
CA GLN A 210 -4.98 -3.62 29.82
C GLN A 210 -5.15 -3.33 31.32
N GLU A 211 -6.26 -3.82 31.91
CA GLU A 211 -6.55 -3.68 33.34
C GLU A 211 -5.62 -4.55 34.18
N ALA A 212 -5.40 -5.80 33.78
CA ALA A 212 -4.44 -6.70 34.47
C ALA A 212 -3.03 -6.09 34.52
N ALA A 213 -2.52 -5.60 33.37
CA ALA A 213 -1.23 -4.94 33.35
C ALA A 213 -1.18 -3.66 34.21
N LYS A 214 -2.32 -2.97 34.39
CA LYS A 214 -2.40 -1.82 35.31
C LYS A 214 -2.37 -2.27 36.77
N VAL A 215 -3.01 -3.37 37.11
CA VAL A 215 -2.98 -3.94 38.47
C VAL A 215 -1.56 -4.41 38.81
N ASP A 216 -0.81 -4.96 37.83
CA ASP A 216 0.60 -5.34 37.98
C ASP A 216 1.55 -4.13 38.07
N GLY A 217 1.02 -2.90 38.11
CA GLY A 217 1.79 -1.67 38.27
C GLY A 217 2.48 -1.14 36.99
N ALA A 218 2.14 -1.68 35.82
CA ALA A 218 2.73 -1.23 34.56
C ALA A 218 2.31 0.20 34.21
N ARG A 219 3.29 1.08 33.95
CA ARG A 219 3.07 2.45 33.48
C ARG A 219 2.47 2.48 32.09
N GLY A 220 1.87 3.60 31.69
CA GLY A 220 1.22 3.76 30.38
C GLY A 220 2.14 3.44 29.20
N SER A 221 3.40 3.86 29.23
CA SER A 221 4.40 3.52 28.21
C SER A 221 4.74 2.02 28.18
N GLN A 222 4.88 1.42 29.37
CA GLN A 222 5.14 -0.03 29.47
C GLN A 222 3.97 -0.85 28.90
N ARG A 223 2.73 -0.49 29.24
CA ARG A 223 1.54 -1.13 28.65
C ARG A 223 1.48 -0.95 27.14
N PHE A 224 1.87 0.21 26.62
CA PHE A 224 1.90 0.45 25.19
C PHE A 224 2.95 -0.46 24.50
N PHE A 225 4.21 -0.41 24.93
CA PHE A 225 5.30 -1.14 24.23
C PHE A 225 5.29 -2.65 24.47
N PHE A 226 4.91 -3.11 25.68
CA PHE A 226 4.99 -4.53 26.05
C PHE A 226 3.66 -5.29 25.96
N VAL A 227 2.53 -4.59 25.85
CA VAL A 227 1.21 -5.23 25.75
C VAL A 227 0.51 -4.84 24.46
N THR A 228 0.22 -3.54 24.26
CA THR A 228 -0.60 -3.11 23.11
C THR A 228 0.10 -3.34 21.78
N LEU A 229 1.34 -2.88 21.65
CA LEU A 229 2.08 -2.93 20.39
C LEU A 229 2.34 -4.37 19.92
N PRO A 230 2.75 -5.32 20.78
CA PRO A 230 2.85 -6.73 20.39
C PRO A 230 1.51 -7.36 19.97
N MET A 231 0.40 -6.99 20.62
CA MET A 231 -0.92 -7.52 20.27
C MET A 231 -1.40 -7.08 18.88
N ILE A 232 -1.06 -5.87 18.46
CA ILE A 232 -1.45 -5.34 17.14
C ILE A 232 -0.36 -5.52 16.08
N LYS A 233 0.71 -6.30 16.34
CA LYS A 233 1.84 -6.49 15.41
C LYS A 233 1.40 -6.93 14.02
N GLY A 234 0.40 -7.81 13.93
CA GLY A 234 -0.16 -8.28 12.66
C GLY A 234 -0.78 -7.14 11.83
N SER A 235 -1.56 -6.29 12.48
CA SER A 235 -2.18 -5.12 11.83
C SER A 235 -1.13 -4.08 11.42
N ILE A 236 -0.08 -3.88 12.23
CA ILE A 236 1.06 -3.01 11.86
C ILE A 236 1.72 -3.53 10.59
N SER A 237 1.96 -4.83 10.53
CA SER A 237 2.59 -5.50 9.40
C SER A 237 1.79 -5.35 8.11
N THR A 238 0.49 -5.62 8.21
CA THR A 238 -0.44 -5.47 7.09
C THR A 238 -0.50 -4.02 6.62
N ASN A 239 -0.58 -3.07 7.56
CA ASN A 239 -0.59 -1.65 7.22
C ASN A 239 0.71 -1.20 6.54
N LEU A 240 1.87 -1.61 7.07
CA LEU A 240 3.18 -1.34 6.46
C LEU A 240 3.26 -1.87 5.02
N LEU A 241 2.82 -3.10 4.79
CA LEU A 241 2.79 -3.68 3.44
C LEU A 241 1.91 -2.85 2.51
N LEU A 242 0.66 -2.57 2.91
CA LEU A 242 -0.30 -1.85 2.08
C LEU A 242 0.15 -0.42 1.79
N THR A 243 0.58 0.34 2.80
CA THR A 243 1.05 1.72 2.62
C THR A 243 2.32 1.81 1.78
N THR A 244 3.24 0.83 1.92
CA THR A 244 4.45 0.74 1.10
C THR A 244 4.10 0.53 -0.37
N LEU A 245 3.23 -0.46 -0.68
CA LEU A 245 2.83 -0.74 -2.06
C LEU A 245 2.04 0.40 -2.69
N GLN A 246 1.13 1.02 -1.94
CA GLN A 246 0.38 2.20 -2.40
C GLN A 246 1.32 3.37 -2.70
N THR A 247 2.28 3.64 -1.82
CA THR A 247 3.23 4.75 -1.96
C THR A 247 4.21 4.52 -3.10
N LEU A 248 4.63 3.27 -3.36
CA LEU A 248 5.50 2.94 -4.48
C LEU A 248 4.89 3.32 -5.84
N GLY A 249 3.55 3.25 -5.96
CA GLY A 249 2.80 3.62 -7.17
C GLY A 249 2.39 5.09 -7.25
N VAL A 250 2.70 5.93 -6.25
CA VAL A 250 2.31 7.35 -6.26
C VAL A 250 3.01 8.10 -7.39
N PHE A 251 2.21 8.62 -8.30
CA PHE A 251 2.64 9.40 -9.46
C PHE A 251 2.03 10.80 -9.46
N THR A 252 0.69 10.90 -9.40
CA THR A 252 -0.05 12.14 -9.61
C THR A 252 0.38 13.24 -8.63
N LEU A 253 0.57 12.88 -7.35
CA LEU A 253 1.00 13.82 -6.32
C LEU A 253 2.35 14.46 -6.66
N LEU A 254 3.36 13.64 -6.99
CA LEU A 254 4.70 14.13 -7.34
C LEU A 254 4.67 14.92 -8.65
N TRP A 255 3.92 14.42 -9.63
CA TRP A 255 3.83 15.06 -10.94
C TRP A 255 3.21 16.44 -10.88
N VAL A 256 2.10 16.60 -10.17
CA VAL A 256 1.41 17.89 -10.01
C VAL A 256 2.21 18.87 -9.15
N MET A 257 2.83 18.40 -8.07
CA MET A 257 3.54 19.28 -7.15
C MET A 257 4.89 19.75 -7.68
N THR A 258 5.68 18.86 -8.31
CA THR A 258 7.07 19.16 -8.66
C THR A 258 7.45 18.76 -10.09
N GLY A 259 6.66 17.90 -10.76
CA GLY A 259 7.01 17.34 -12.07
C GLY A 259 8.30 16.49 -12.06
N GLY A 260 8.79 16.11 -10.87
CA GLY A 260 10.08 15.46 -10.68
C GLY A 260 11.26 16.41 -10.44
N GLY A 261 11.02 17.75 -10.57
CA GLY A 261 12.04 18.79 -10.50
C GLY A 261 12.24 19.43 -9.12
N PRO A 262 13.09 20.50 -9.06
CA PRO A 262 13.94 21.01 -10.15
C PRO A 262 15.01 19.99 -10.58
N GLY A 263 15.29 19.94 -11.88
CA GLY A 263 16.12 18.90 -12.47
C GLY A 263 15.51 17.52 -12.24
N THR A 264 16.15 16.67 -11.42
CA THR A 264 15.69 15.31 -11.07
C THR A 264 15.59 15.11 -9.55
N GLN A 265 15.41 16.20 -8.76
CA GLN A 265 15.52 16.12 -7.29
C GLN A 265 14.33 15.43 -6.62
N SER A 266 13.21 15.26 -7.31
CA SER A 266 12.03 14.53 -6.83
C SER A 266 11.53 13.50 -7.85
N THR A 267 12.39 13.10 -8.80
CA THR A 267 12.06 12.10 -9.82
C THR A 267 12.13 10.70 -9.22
N THR A 268 10.98 10.14 -8.86
CA THR A 268 10.84 8.72 -8.47
C THR A 268 10.69 7.84 -9.71
N LEU A 269 10.77 6.50 -9.55
CA LEU A 269 10.62 5.56 -10.67
C LEU A 269 9.31 5.75 -11.47
N PRO A 270 8.12 5.90 -10.86
CA PRO A 270 6.91 6.19 -11.62
C PRO A 270 6.98 7.49 -12.43
N VAL A 271 7.58 8.54 -11.86
CA VAL A 271 7.76 9.83 -12.55
C VAL A 271 8.74 9.66 -13.71
N MET A 272 9.86 8.96 -13.51
CA MET A 272 10.84 8.68 -14.56
C MET A 272 10.21 7.84 -15.68
N ALA A 273 9.48 6.78 -15.36
CA ALA A 273 8.78 5.95 -16.35
C ALA A 273 7.87 6.78 -17.25
N TYR A 274 7.10 7.70 -16.65
CA TYR A 274 6.24 8.60 -17.40
C TYR A 274 7.04 9.60 -18.28
N GLN A 275 8.11 10.18 -17.76
CA GLN A 275 8.94 11.11 -18.51
C GLN A 275 9.55 10.43 -19.73
N GLU A 276 10.13 9.24 -19.56
CA GLU A 276 10.75 8.50 -20.66
C GLU A 276 9.71 8.01 -21.70
N ALA A 277 8.62 7.42 -21.24
CA ALA A 277 7.60 6.91 -22.13
C ALA A 277 6.89 8.00 -22.94
N PHE A 278 6.46 9.08 -22.27
CA PHE A 278 5.54 10.07 -22.86
C PHE A 278 6.18 11.40 -23.24
N LYS A 279 7.16 11.91 -22.47
CA LYS A 279 7.87 13.14 -22.84
C LYS A 279 8.99 12.89 -23.82
N ASN A 280 9.77 11.81 -23.58
CA ASN A 280 10.91 11.45 -24.44
C ASN A 280 10.49 10.49 -25.57
N SER A 281 9.20 10.09 -25.61
CA SER A 281 8.64 9.18 -26.63
C SER A 281 9.28 7.79 -26.65
N LEU A 282 9.93 7.34 -25.59
CA LEU A 282 10.62 6.06 -25.45
C LEU A 282 9.74 5.04 -24.68
N ILE A 283 8.69 4.52 -25.32
CA ILE A 283 7.71 3.62 -24.68
C ILE A 283 8.41 2.35 -24.17
N GLY A 284 9.26 1.71 -24.98
CA GLY A 284 9.98 0.50 -24.57
C GLY A 284 10.84 0.71 -23.31
N TYR A 285 11.60 1.80 -23.27
CA TYR A 285 12.42 2.16 -22.12
C TYR A 285 11.57 2.54 -20.88
N GLY A 286 10.52 3.32 -21.06
CA GLY A 286 9.59 3.68 -19.99
C GLY A 286 8.87 2.47 -19.38
N THR A 287 8.48 1.48 -20.22
CA THR A 287 7.89 0.22 -19.73
C THR A 287 8.91 -0.68 -19.04
N ALA A 288 10.20 -0.61 -19.39
CA ALA A 288 11.27 -1.28 -18.65
C ALA A 288 11.39 -0.70 -17.22
N ILE A 289 11.34 0.62 -17.05
CA ILE A 289 11.33 1.27 -15.72
C ILE A 289 10.09 0.84 -14.92
N ALA A 290 8.92 0.81 -15.55
CA ALA A 290 7.69 0.37 -14.90
C ALA A 290 7.78 -1.09 -14.45
N THR A 291 8.34 -1.97 -15.29
CA THR A 291 8.58 -3.39 -14.96
C THR A 291 9.51 -3.54 -13.75
N VAL A 292 10.61 -2.77 -13.70
CA VAL A 292 11.50 -2.75 -12.52
C VAL A 292 10.76 -2.26 -11.27
N THR A 293 9.88 -1.28 -11.41
CA THR A 293 9.07 -0.80 -10.28
C THR A 293 8.13 -1.89 -9.75
N ILE A 294 7.51 -2.69 -10.63
CA ILE A 294 6.69 -3.86 -10.25
C ILE A 294 7.56 -4.91 -9.51
N VAL A 295 8.74 -5.21 -10.04
CA VAL A 295 9.68 -6.16 -9.39
C VAL A 295 10.09 -5.65 -8.01
N LEU A 296 10.39 -4.37 -7.87
CA LEU A 296 10.72 -3.75 -6.58
C LEU A 296 9.55 -3.87 -5.59
N GLY A 297 8.32 -3.62 -6.04
CA GLY A 297 7.11 -3.84 -5.23
C GLY A 297 6.94 -5.29 -4.78
N ALA A 298 7.17 -6.25 -5.68
CA ALA A 298 7.14 -7.67 -5.35
C ALA A 298 8.21 -8.06 -4.34
N LEU A 299 9.42 -7.48 -4.44
CA LEU A 299 10.50 -7.69 -3.46
C LEU A 299 10.10 -7.14 -2.07
N PHE A 300 9.56 -5.93 -2.00
CA PHE A 300 9.03 -5.41 -0.74
C PHE A 300 7.94 -6.31 -0.15
N ALA A 301 6.97 -6.73 -0.96
CA ALA A 301 5.92 -7.64 -0.51
C ALA A 301 6.49 -8.96 0.04
N MET A 302 7.48 -9.56 -0.63
CA MET A 302 8.14 -10.79 -0.16
C MET A 302 8.88 -10.58 1.16
N VAL A 303 9.57 -9.45 1.31
CA VAL A 303 10.28 -9.11 2.56
C VAL A 303 9.27 -8.98 3.71
N TYR A 304 8.16 -8.25 3.51
CA TYR A 304 7.14 -8.11 4.54
C TYR A 304 6.48 -9.45 4.89
N ILE A 305 6.10 -10.26 3.90
CA ILE A 305 5.48 -11.58 4.13
C ILE A 305 6.42 -12.51 4.91
N ARG A 306 7.74 -12.46 4.64
CA ARG A 306 8.72 -13.29 5.34
C ARG A 306 9.06 -12.78 6.74
N ALA A 307 9.23 -11.45 6.87
CA ALA A 307 9.59 -10.83 8.16
C ALA A 307 8.45 -10.90 9.18
N LEU A 308 7.22 -11.01 8.70
CA LEU A 308 6.01 -10.82 9.48
C LEU A 308 5.09 -12.04 9.45
N LYS A 309 5.64 -13.24 9.08
CA LYS A 309 4.88 -14.47 9.23
C LYS A 309 4.28 -14.50 10.64
N PRO A 310 2.95 -14.50 10.80
CA PRO A 310 2.38 -14.86 12.07
C PRO A 310 2.88 -16.30 12.34
N GLU A 311 3.48 -16.54 13.49
CA GLU A 311 3.62 -17.89 14.01
C GLU A 311 2.19 -18.40 14.14
N VAL A 312 1.75 -19.16 13.12
CA VAL A 312 0.52 -19.94 13.19
C VAL A 312 0.94 -21.18 13.92
N ASP A 313 0.84 -21.14 15.26
CA ASP A 313 0.76 -22.31 16.11
C ASP A 313 -0.66 -22.88 16.08
#